data_052c678c89ce91e08a899bd0f48e42e4
#
_entry.id   052c678c89ce91e08a899bd0f48e42e4
#
_cell.length_a   1.000
_cell.length_b   1.000
_cell.length_c   1.000
_cell.angle_alpha   90.00
_cell.angle_beta   90.00
_cell.angle_gamma   90.00
#
_symmetry.space_group_name_H-M   'P 1'
#
loop_
_entity.id
_entity.type
_entity.pdbx_description
1 polymer ?
#
loop_
_entity_poly.entity_id
_entity_poly.type
_entity_poly.pdbx_seq_one_letter_code
_entity_poly.pdbx_strand_id
1 'polypeptide(L)'
;MGLIGKTTPEKIWNFLKSKGLSSCGAAGLMGNLYAESGLNPQNLQNSYEKKLGHTDASYTAAVDNGSYGNFARDGAGYGLAQWTYHTRKAALLEYAKAAGKSIGDLETQLGFLMKELTEGYKATLSVLKSAQTVIAASNAVLTQFERPADQSDTVKTKRAGYGQKYYDQYAAGAVSNKKNGGTSNMNVSEVRKKFAARAAAYVGVKEGTAAHHAIIDAYNNHKPLAQGYKVTYHDAWCATFGSKIAIEAGYTDIIPTECSCDRQIKLWQQMGRWCENDAKVPEPGDYIYYDWDDNGAGDCTGSADHVGVVESC
;
A
#
# COMPACT_ATOMS: atom_id res chain seq x y z
N MET A 1 9.38 -11.70 -23.87
CA MET A 1 10.39 -11.10 -22.95
C MET A 1 10.18 -11.74 -21.60
N GLY A 2 11.19 -12.39 -21.04
CA GLY A 2 11.04 -13.03 -19.72
C GLY A 2 10.92 -12.01 -18.58
N LEU A 3 10.44 -12.46 -17.43
CA LEU A 3 10.28 -11.63 -16.23
C LEU A 3 11.66 -11.15 -15.72
N ILE A 4 11.75 -9.87 -15.38
CA ILE A 4 12.95 -9.21 -14.87
C ILE A 4 12.92 -9.19 -13.35
N GLY A 5 13.97 -9.69 -12.69
CA GLY A 5 14.13 -9.69 -11.24
C GLY A 5 14.78 -10.97 -10.72
N LYS A 6 15.34 -10.92 -9.52
CA LYS A 6 16.01 -12.04 -8.85
C LYS A 6 15.04 -12.91 -8.05
N THR A 7 14.02 -12.30 -7.46
CA THR A 7 13.03 -12.96 -6.61
C THR A 7 11.64 -12.89 -7.24
N THR A 8 10.73 -13.78 -6.82
CA THR A 8 9.33 -13.74 -7.28
C THR A 8 8.66 -12.39 -7.02
N PRO A 9 8.74 -11.77 -5.83
CA PRO A 9 8.18 -10.43 -5.62
C PRO A 9 8.77 -9.36 -6.54
N GLU A 10 10.09 -9.38 -6.78
CA GLU A 10 10.74 -8.42 -7.67
C GLU A 10 10.28 -8.59 -9.13
N LYS A 11 10.13 -9.85 -9.60
CA LYS A 11 9.60 -10.16 -10.93
C LYS A 11 8.16 -9.64 -11.09
N ILE A 12 7.32 -9.87 -10.10
CA ILE A 12 5.93 -9.38 -10.09
C ILE A 12 5.92 -7.84 -10.13
N TRP A 13 6.68 -7.19 -9.26
CA TRP A 13 6.80 -5.73 -9.23
C TRP A 13 7.18 -5.15 -10.59
N ASN A 14 8.28 -5.62 -11.15
CA ASN A 14 8.78 -5.13 -12.43
C ASN A 14 7.80 -5.37 -13.57
N PHE A 15 7.13 -6.52 -13.57
CA PHE A 15 6.08 -6.81 -14.53
C PHE A 15 4.91 -5.81 -14.42
N LEU A 16 4.38 -5.59 -13.22
CA LEU A 16 3.26 -4.65 -12.98
C LEU A 16 3.65 -3.22 -13.37
N LYS A 17 4.87 -2.80 -13.03
CA LYS A 17 5.40 -1.49 -13.46
C LYS A 17 5.50 -1.38 -14.98
N SER A 18 5.93 -2.44 -15.69
CA SER A 18 5.97 -2.47 -17.15
C SER A 18 4.60 -2.37 -17.81
N LYS A 19 3.52 -2.75 -17.09
CA LYS A 19 2.11 -2.60 -17.54
C LYS A 19 1.50 -1.24 -17.21
N GLY A 20 2.30 -0.31 -16.68
CA GLY A 20 1.90 1.08 -16.41
C GLY A 20 1.13 1.27 -15.10
N LEU A 21 1.22 0.34 -14.15
CA LEU A 21 0.66 0.56 -12.83
C LEU A 21 1.49 1.62 -12.09
N SER A 22 0.84 2.47 -11.29
CA SER A 22 1.54 3.34 -10.34
C SER A 22 2.32 2.50 -9.33
N SER A 23 3.28 3.08 -8.62
CA SER A 23 3.98 2.34 -7.56
C SER A 23 3.03 1.91 -6.45
N CYS A 24 2.09 2.78 -6.07
CA CYS A 24 1.03 2.45 -5.12
C CYS A 24 0.08 1.37 -5.66
N GLY A 25 -0.23 1.43 -6.98
CA GLY A 25 -1.07 0.43 -7.63
C GLY A 25 -0.43 -0.95 -7.68
N ALA A 26 0.84 -1.04 -8.06
CA ALA A 26 1.60 -2.29 -8.05
C ALA A 26 1.69 -2.87 -6.64
N ALA A 27 2.02 -2.04 -5.66
CA ALA A 27 2.11 -2.43 -4.25
C ALA A 27 0.77 -2.93 -3.69
N GLY A 28 -0.32 -2.18 -3.90
CA GLY A 28 -1.65 -2.56 -3.41
C GLY A 28 -2.16 -3.87 -4.02
N LEU A 29 -1.90 -4.11 -5.31
CA LEU A 29 -2.20 -5.38 -5.96
C LEU A 29 -1.34 -6.52 -5.37
N MET A 30 -0.03 -6.32 -5.22
CA MET A 30 0.87 -7.32 -4.62
C MET A 30 0.47 -7.68 -3.18
N GLY A 31 0.01 -6.71 -2.39
CA GLY A 31 -0.48 -6.96 -1.02
C GLY A 31 -1.68 -7.89 -0.98
N ASN A 32 -2.60 -7.76 -1.94
CA ASN A 32 -3.73 -8.67 -2.08
C ASN A 32 -3.27 -10.06 -2.56
N LEU A 33 -2.45 -10.15 -3.61
CA LEU A 33 -1.90 -11.42 -4.10
C LEU A 33 -1.09 -12.15 -3.00
N TYR A 34 -0.37 -11.42 -2.15
CA TYR A 34 0.30 -12.01 -1.00
C TYR A 34 -0.67 -12.60 0.02
N ALA A 35 -1.77 -11.90 0.29
CA ALA A 35 -2.80 -12.40 1.19
C ALA A 35 -3.50 -13.65 0.64
N GLU A 36 -3.64 -13.77 -0.68
CA GLU A 36 -4.27 -14.93 -1.34
C GLU A 36 -3.34 -16.16 -1.39
N SER A 37 -2.08 -15.98 -1.77
CA SER A 37 -1.21 -17.10 -2.13
C SER A 37 0.23 -17.00 -1.60
N GLY A 38 0.58 -15.96 -0.83
CA GLY A 38 1.98 -15.67 -0.51
C GLY A 38 2.84 -15.34 -1.75
N LEU A 39 2.21 -14.94 -2.86
CA LEU A 39 2.85 -14.76 -4.18
C LEU A 39 3.35 -16.07 -4.81
N ASN A 40 2.82 -17.22 -4.39
CA ASN A 40 3.13 -18.52 -4.98
C ASN A 40 2.18 -18.81 -6.15
N PRO A 41 2.67 -18.88 -7.41
CA PRO A 41 1.82 -19.15 -8.57
C PRO A 41 1.32 -20.60 -8.65
N GLN A 42 1.87 -21.51 -7.86
CA GLN A 42 1.44 -22.90 -7.79
C GLN A 42 0.50 -23.19 -6.62
N ASN A 43 0.21 -22.17 -5.77
CA ASN A 43 -0.54 -22.38 -4.54
C ASN A 43 -1.93 -22.97 -4.80
N LEU A 44 -2.12 -24.20 -4.38
CA LEU A 44 -3.42 -24.82 -4.21
C LEU A 44 -3.99 -24.39 -2.86
N GLN A 45 -5.25 -23.99 -2.81
CA GLN A 45 -5.89 -23.60 -1.55
C GLN A 45 -5.64 -24.67 -0.46
N ASN A 46 -4.98 -24.30 0.62
CA ASN A 46 -4.50 -25.23 1.66
C ASN A 46 -5.58 -26.18 2.21
N SER A 47 -6.83 -25.69 2.34
CA SER A 47 -7.97 -26.52 2.80
C SER A 47 -8.38 -27.60 1.80
N TYR A 48 -7.92 -27.52 0.57
CA TYR A 48 -8.21 -28.48 -0.50
C TYR A 48 -7.08 -29.49 -0.76
N GLU A 49 -5.84 -29.24 -0.29
CA GLU A 49 -4.72 -30.16 -0.50
C GLU A 49 -5.06 -31.59 -0.04
N LYS A 50 -5.47 -31.72 1.23
CA LYS A 50 -5.89 -33.03 1.76
C LYS A 50 -7.13 -33.58 1.06
N LYS A 51 -8.10 -32.74 0.72
CA LYS A 51 -9.36 -33.14 0.08
C LYS A 51 -9.16 -33.70 -1.32
N LEU A 52 -8.22 -33.11 -2.06
CA LEU A 52 -7.92 -33.52 -3.44
C LEU A 52 -6.74 -34.52 -3.51
N GLY A 53 -6.02 -34.72 -2.41
CA GLY A 53 -4.85 -35.61 -2.36
C GLY A 53 -3.63 -35.09 -3.10
N HIS A 54 -3.51 -33.75 -3.20
CA HIS A 54 -2.43 -33.09 -3.94
C HIS A 54 -1.68 -32.08 -3.08
N THR A 55 -0.40 -31.89 -3.35
CA THR A 55 0.39 -30.72 -2.98
C THR A 55 0.32 -29.68 -4.10
N ASP A 56 0.77 -28.44 -3.88
CA ASP A 56 0.90 -27.40 -4.90
C ASP A 56 1.54 -27.94 -6.21
N ALA A 57 2.68 -28.58 -6.07
CA ALA A 57 3.45 -29.09 -7.20
C ALA A 57 2.75 -30.27 -7.90
N SER A 58 2.24 -31.24 -7.14
CA SER A 58 1.57 -32.41 -7.74
C SER A 58 0.25 -32.05 -8.42
N TYR A 59 -0.49 -31.08 -7.86
CA TYR A 59 -1.71 -30.57 -8.48
C TYR A 59 -1.41 -29.86 -9.81
N THR A 60 -0.43 -28.95 -9.79
CA THR A 60 0.01 -28.26 -11.01
C THR A 60 0.41 -29.25 -12.10
N ALA A 61 1.28 -30.22 -11.74
CA ALA A 61 1.74 -31.23 -12.70
C ALA A 61 0.60 -32.10 -13.26
N ALA A 62 -0.36 -32.49 -12.43
CA ALA A 62 -1.49 -33.30 -12.84
C ALA A 62 -2.46 -32.55 -13.78
N VAL A 63 -2.64 -31.23 -13.57
CA VAL A 63 -3.43 -30.40 -14.48
C VAL A 63 -2.68 -30.19 -15.79
N ASP A 64 -1.39 -29.88 -15.75
CA ASP A 64 -0.59 -29.61 -16.95
C ASP A 64 -0.48 -30.82 -17.88
N ASN A 65 -0.33 -32.02 -17.33
CA ASN A 65 -0.23 -33.26 -18.11
C ASN A 65 -1.60 -33.89 -18.45
N GLY A 66 -2.71 -33.29 -17.98
CA GLY A 66 -4.08 -33.74 -18.27
C GLY A 66 -4.56 -34.91 -17.42
N SER A 67 -3.79 -35.43 -16.46
CA SER A 67 -4.23 -36.52 -15.57
C SER A 67 -5.29 -36.07 -14.55
N TYR A 68 -5.38 -34.76 -14.27
CA TYR A 68 -6.45 -34.16 -13.49
C TYR A 68 -7.35 -33.26 -14.33
N GLY A 69 -8.47 -33.77 -14.74
CA GLY A 69 -9.41 -33.07 -15.65
C GLY A 69 -10.39 -32.14 -14.96
N ASN A 70 -10.48 -32.12 -13.63
CA ASN A 70 -11.54 -31.38 -12.91
C ASN A 70 -11.09 -29.96 -12.44
N PHE A 71 -9.95 -29.49 -12.91
CA PHE A 71 -9.36 -28.19 -12.50
C PHE A 71 -10.37 -27.04 -12.46
N ALA A 72 -11.17 -26.89 -13.50
CA ALA A 72 -12.12 -25.77 -13.60
C ALA A 72 -13.31 -25.88 -12.62
N ARG A 73 -13.63 -27.08 -12.10
CA ARG A 73 -14.88 -27.34 -11.36
C ARG A 73 -14.69 -27.92 -9.97
N ASP A 74 -13.48 -28.07 -9.49
CA ASP A 74 -13.17 -28.65 -8.18
C ASP A 74 -13.47 -27.73 -6.99
N GLY A 75 -13.72 -26.44 -7.26
CA GLY A 75 -14.02 -25.42 -6.25
C GLY A 75 -12.81 -24.97 -5.41
N ALA A 76 -11.60 -25.46 -5.71
CA ALA A 76 -10.39 -25.05 -5.03
C ALA A 76 -9.83 -23.75 -5.62
N GLY A 77 -9.36 -22.83 -4.77
CA GLY A 77 -8.58 -21.68 -5.19
C GLY A 77 -7.21 -22.12 -5.70
N TYR A 78 -6.69 -21.45 -6.74
CA TYR A 78 -5.38 -21.77 -7.31
C TYR A 78 -4.61 -20.53 -7.77
N GLY A 79 -3.31 -20.55 -7.55
CA GLY A 79 -2.35 -19.60 -8.07
C GLY A 79 -2.36 -18.25 -7.36
N LEU A 80 -1.75 -17.25 -8.00
CA LEU A 80 -1.49 -15.92 -7.43
C LEU A 80 -2.74 -15.25 -6.83
N ALA A 81 -3.87 -15.26 -7.56
CA ALA A 81 -5.12 -14.62 -7.17
C ALA A 81 -6.16 -15.62 -6.65
N GLN A 82 -5.74 -16.82 -6.28
CA GLN A 82 -6.62 -17.89 -5.79
C GLN A 82 -7.90 -18.04 -6.64
N TRP A 83 -7.72 -18.12 -7.96
CA TRP A 83 -8.84 -18.31 -8.89
C TRP A 83 -9.66 -19.52 -8.50
N THR A 84 -10.90 -19.31 -8.12
CA THR A 84 -11.82 -20.36 -7.60
C THR A 84 -13.01 -20.56 -8.53
N TYR A 85 -13.54 -19.45 -9.09
CA TYR A 85 -14.74 -19.52 -9.90
C TYR A 85 -14.49 -20.26 -11.22
N HIS A 86 -15.39 -21.19 -11.56
CA HIS A 86 -15.18 -22.15 -12.64
C HIS A 86 -14.84 -21.53 -14.00
N THR A 87 -15.48 -20.41 -14.38
CA THR A 87 -15.18 -19.72 -15.64
C THR A 87 -13.80 -19.08 -15.63
N ARG A 88 -13.37 -18.51 -14.50
CA ARG A 88 -12.04 -17.92 -14.35
C ARG A 88 -10.95 -18.99 -14.41
N LYS A 89 -11.16 -20.14 -13.72
CA LYS A 89 -10.22 -21.28 -13.79
C LYS A 89 -10.13 -21.87 -15.19
N ALA A 90 -11.27 -22.07 -15.86
CA ALA A 90 -11.27 -22.53 -17.24
C ALA A 90 -10.51 -21.57 -18.16
N ALA A 91 -10.72 -20.26 -18.02
CA ALA A 91 -10.03 -19.24 -18.81
C ALA A 91 -8.52 -19.21 -18.53
N LEU A 92 -8.09 -19.39 -17.26
CA LEU A 92 -6.66 -19.52 -16.91
C LEU A 92 -6.05 -20.76 -17.59
N LEU A 93 -6.72 -21.90 -17.54
CA LEU A 93 -6.24 -23.13 -18.18
C LEU A 93 -6.08 -22.96 -19.70
N GLU A 94 -7.09 -22.39 -20.36
CA GLU A 94 -7.03 -22.12 -21.81
C GLU A 94 -5.92 -21.11 -22.15
N TYR A 95 -5.74 -20.07 -21.32
CA TYR A 95 -4.67 -19.09 -21.50
C TYR A 95 -3.28 -19.74 -21.39
N ALA A 96 -3.07 -20.62 -20.41
CA ALA A 96 -1.83 -21.35 -20.23
C ALA A 96 -1.56 -22.32 -21.40
N LYS A 97 -2.57 -23.08 -21.80
CA LYS A 97 -2.48 -23.99 -22.98
C LYS A 97 -2.15 -23.25 -24.27
N ALA A 98 -2.81 -22.11 -24.51
CA ALA A 98 -2.55 -21.29 -25.70
C ALA A 98 -1.12 -20.74 -25.73
N ALA A 99 -0.53 -20.48 -24.54
CA ALA A 99 0.85 -20.05 -24.40
C ALA A 99 1.87 -21.22 -24.45
N GLY A 100 1.42 -22.46 -24.44
CA GLY A 100 2.28 -23.65 -24.30
C GLY A 100 3.04 -23.69 -22.98
N LYS A 101 2.42 -23.18 -21.90
CA LYS A 101 3.02 -23.03 -20.58
C LYS A 101 2.21 -23.74 -19.50
N SER A 102 2.86 -23.97 -18.35
CA SER A 102 2.20 -24.47 -17.15
C SER A 102 1.17 -23.48 -16.62
N ILE A 103 0.08 -23.99 -16.02
CA ILE A 103 -0.87 -23.17 -15.26
C ILE A 103 -0.19 -22.49 -14.04
N GLY A 104 0.90 -23.07 -13.53
CA GLY A 104 1.70 -22.55 -12.42
C GLY A 104 2.86 -21.65 -12.86
N ASP A 105 2.99 -21.34 -14.16
CA ASP A 105 4.02 -20.42 -14.63
C ASP A 105 3.70 -18.98 -14.24
N LEU A 106 4.67 -18.32 -13.61
CA LEU A 106 4.48 -16.97 -13.06
C LEU A 106 4.14 -15.94 -14.15
N GLU A 107 4.82 -15.97 -15.29
CA GLU A 107 4.60 -15.02 -16.38
C GLU A 107 3.22 -15.22 -16.99
N THR A 108 2.80 -16.47 -17.14
CA THR A 108 1.48 -16.85 -17.62
C THR A 108 0.38 -16.32 -16.71
N GLN A 109 0.49 -16.51 -15.40
CA GLN A 109 -0.52 -16.02 -14.45
C GLN A 109 -0.55 -14.50 -14.37
N LEU A 110 0.57 -13.84 -14.42
CA LEU A 110 0.63 -12.36 -14.47
C LEU A 110 0.01 -11.82 -15.77
N GLY A 111 0.26 -12.50 -16.89
CA GLY A 111 -0.36 -12.18 -18.18
C GLY A 111 -1.88 -12.32 -18.13
N PHE A 112 -2.36 -13.44 -17.57
CA PHE A 112 -3.79 -13.69 -17.40
C PHE A 112 -4.46 -12.70 -16.45
N LEU A 113 -3.82 -12.38 -15.32
CA LEU A 113 -4.28 -11.35 -14.38
C LEU A 113 -4.46 -10.00 -15.08
N MET A 114 -3.49 -9.57 -15.88
CA MET A 114 -3.59 -8.32 -16.63
C MET A 114 -4.68 -8.37 -17.71
N LYS A 115 -4.91 -9.53 -18.34
CA LYS A 115 -6.01 -9.73 -19.27
C LYS A 115 -7.36 -9.54 -18.55
N GLU A 116 -7.57 -10.19 -17.40
CA GLU A 116 -8.79 -10.02 -16.61
C GLU A 116 -9.02 -8.56 -16.21
N LEU A 117 -7.97 -7.89 -15.70
CA LEU A 117 -8.04 -6.47 -15.31
C LEU A 117 -8.41 -5.57 -16.49
N THR A 118 -7.88 -5.86 -17.68
CA THR A 118 -8.12 -5.04 -18.88
C THR A 118 -9.51 -5.26 -19.47
N GLU A 119 -9.99 -6.49 -19.48
CA GLU A 119 -11.26 -6.85 -20.12
C GLU A 119 -12.46 -6.72 -19.18
N GLY A 120 -12.34 -7.24 -17.96
CA GLY A 120 -13.45 -7.39 -17.01
C GLY A 120 -13.45 -6.38 -15.86
N TYR A 121 -12.29 -5.80 -15.49
CA TYR A 121 -12.14 -4.99 -14.28
C TYR A 121 -11.50 -3.63 -14.57
N LYS A 122 -12.00 -2.95 -15.60
CA LYS A 122 -11.43 -1.67 -16.09
C LYS A 122 -11.38 -0.59 -15.03
N ALA A 123 -12.38 -0.51 -14.15
CA ALA A 123 -12.40 0.46 -13.04
C ALA A 123 -11.26 0.20 -12.06
N THR A 124 -11.06 -1.05 -11.65
CA THR A 124 -9.94 -1.45 -10.79
C THR A 124 -8.60 -1.14 -11.45
N LEU A 125 -8.43 -1.48 -12.74
CA LEU A 125 -7.20 -1.18 -13.48
C LEU A 125 -6.93 0.32 -13.56
N SER A 126 -7.97 1.15 -13.72
CA SER A 126 -7.84 2.61 -13.70
C SER A 126 -7.29 3.10 -12.37
N VAL A 127 -7.84 2.62 -11.25
CA VAL A 127 -7.32 2.93 -9.91
C VAL A 127 -5.86 2.46 -9.77
N LEU A 128 -5.53 1.24 -10.19
CA LEU A 128 -4.17 0.72 -10.10
C LEU A 128 -3.15 1.54 -10.92
N LYS A 129 -3.57 2.15 -12.01
CA LYS A 129 -2.70 3.02 -12.82
C LYS A 129 -2.51 4.40 -12.21
N SER A 130 -3.48 4.93 -11.47
CA SER A 130 -3.49 6.31 -10.98
C SER A 130 -3.40 6.46 -9.45
N ALA A 131 -3.49 5.36 -8.69
CA ALA A 131 -3.50 5.41 -7.24
C ALA A 131 -2.28 6.15 -6.67
N GLN A 132 -2.56 7.06 -5.74
CA GLN A 132 -1.55 7.84 -5.01
C GLN A 132 -1.23 7.21 -3.64
N THR A 133 -2.04 6.27 -3.15
CA THR A 133 -1.82 5.53 -1.91
C THR A 133 -1.96 4.03 -2.12
N VAL A 134 -1.17 3.25 -1.37
CA VAL A 134 -1.26 1.78 -1.37
C VAL A 134 -2.62 1.32 -0.87
N ILE A 135 -3.20 2.01 0.13
CA ILE A 135 -4.53 1.70 0.69
C ILE A 135 -5.61 1.82 -0.38
N ALA A 136 -5.65 2.92 -1.13
CA ALA A 136 -6.66 3.11 -2.17
C ALA A 136 -6.57 2.01 -3.24
N ALA A 137 -5.36 1.66 -3.68
CA ALA A 137 -5.12 0.59 -4.63
C ALA A 137 -5.53 -0.78 -4.06
N SER A 138 -5.11 -1.09 -2.83
CA SER A 138 -5.40 -2.36 -2.15
C SER A 138 -6.91 -2.55 -1.96
N ASN A 139 -7.62 -1.50 -1.50
CA ASN A 139 -9.07 -1.55 -1.31
C ASN A 139 -9.82 -1.74 -2.63
N ALA A 140 -9.38 -1.11 -3.71
CA ALA A 140 -9.99 -1.33 -5.02
C ALA A 140 -9.83 -2.79 -5.49
N VAL A 141 -8.66 -3.42 -5.29
CA VAL A 141 -8.45 -4.83 -5.60
C VAL A 141 -9.36 -5.71 -4.74
N LEU A 142 -9.34 -5.51 -3.42
CA LEU A 142 -10.16 -6.29 -2.48
C LEU A 142 -11.65 -6.25 -2.83
N THR A 143 -12.19 -5.05 -3.04
CA THR A 143 -13.65 -4.86 -3.15
C THR A 143 -14.20 -5.08 -4.55
N GLN A 144 -13.37 -4.89 -5.59
CA GLN A 144 -13.83 -4.94 -6.97
C GLN A 144 -13.34 -6.15 -7.74
N PHE A 145 -12.15 -6.70 -7.40
CA PHE A 145 -11.53 -7.81 -8.11
C PHE A 145 -11.58 -9.12 -7.32
N GLU A 146 -11.02 -9.18 -6.11
CA GLU A 146 -10.97 -10.41 -5.29
C GLU A 146 -12.33 -10.75 -4.67
N ARG A 147 -13.01 -9.77 -4.10
CA ARG A 147 -14.32 -9.89 -3.46
C ARG A 147 -14.42 -11.04 -2.44
N PRO A 148 -13.51 -11.13 -1.48
CA PRO A 148 -13.64 -12.15 -0.44
C PRO A 148 -14.91 -11.92 0.40
N ALA A 149 -15.34 -12.96 1.11
CA ALA A 149 -16.51 -12.87 1.99
C ALA A 149 -16.33 -11.83 3.11
N ASP A 150 -15.11 -11.74 3.69
CA ASP A 150 -14.75 -10.72 4.68
C ASP A 150 -14.06 -9.54 4.00
N GLN A 151 -14.71 -8.39 4.04
CA GLN A 151 -14.21 -7.10 3.56
C GLN A 151 -14.15 -6.05 4.68
N SER A 152 -14.01 -6.49 5.92
CA SER A 152 -13.88 -5.62 7.09
C SER A 152 -12.66 -4.70 7.00
N ASP A 153 -12.67 -3.64 7.79
CA ASP A 153 -11.55 -2.70 7.82
C ASP A 153 -10.26 -3.37 8.34
N THR A 154 -10.38 -4.39 9.19
CA THR A 154 -9.26 -5.24 9.61
C THR A 154 -8.62 -5.94 8.41
N VAL A 155 -9.41 -6.54 7.53
CA VAL A 155 -8.90 -7.22 6.32
C VAL A 155 -8.30 -6.20 5.35
N LYS A 156 -8.95 -5.06 5.13
CA LYS A 156 -8.43 -3.97 4.29
C LYS A 156 -7.08 -3.48 4.78
N THR A 157 -6.98 -3.19 6.09
CA THR A 157 -5.73 -2.72 6.72
C THR A 157 -4.62 -3.76 6.60
N LYS A 158 -4.91 -5.03 6.86
CA LYS A 158 -3.94 -6.11 6.75
C LYS A 158 -3.38 -6.25 5.33
N ARG A 159 -4.24 -6.25 4.31
CA ARG A 159 -3.83 -6.37 2.90
C ARG A 159 -3.05 -5.14 2.42
N ALA A 160 -3.49 -3.95 2.81
CA ALA A 160 -2.76 -2.71 2.53
C ALA A 160 -1.38 -2.70 3.22
N GLY A 161 -1.27 -3.22 4.46
CA GLY A 161 -0.01 -3.36 5.17
C GLY A 161 0.98 -4.32 4.48
N TYR A 162 0.49 -5.42 3.87
CA TYR A 162 1.33 -6.25 3.02
C TYR A 162 1.81 -5.50 1.77
N GLY A 163 0.92 -4.73 1.15
CA GLY A 163 1.27 -3.89 0.00
C GLY A 163 2.31 -2.83 0.35
N GLN A 164 2.18 -2.19 1.52
CA GLN A 164 3.11 -1.16 1.96
C GLN A 164 4.55 -1.69 2.05
N LYS A 165 4.76 -2.93 2.53
CA LYS A 165 6.09 -3.56 2.56
C LYS A 165 6.72 -3.65 1.17
N TYR A 166 5.93 -3.98 0.14
CA TYR A 166 6.43 -4.02 -1.25
C TYR A 166 6.68 -2.63 -1.81
N TYR A 167 5.86 -1.65 -1.44
CA TYR A 167 6.10 -0.25 -1.79
C TYR A 167 7.43 0.23 -1.23
N ASP A 168 7.65 0.03 0.06
CA ASP A 168 8.88 0.44 0.75
C ASP A 168 10.11 -0.26 0.17
N GLN A 169 9.98 -1.54 -0.16
CA GLN A 169 11.08 -2.33 -0.72
C GLN A 169 11.45 -1.94 -2.15
N TYR A 170 10.46 -1.68 -3.03
CA TYR A 170 10.69 -1.55 -4.46
C TYR A 170 10.49 -0.15 -5.00
N ALA A 171 9.60 0.66 -4.43
CA ALA A 171 9.41 2.04 -4.87
C ALA A 171 10.55 2.94 -4.40
N ALA A 172 11.01 2.77 -3.17
CA ALA A 172 12.18 3.47 -2.64
C ALA A 172 13.48 3.05 -3.37
N GLY A 173 13.60 1.79 -3.77
CA GLY A 173 14.75 1.27 -4.53
C GLY A 173 14.78 1.70 -6.01
N ALA A 174 13.64 2.03 -6.61
CA ALA A 174 13.56 2.49 -8.00
C ALA A 174 14.15 3.90 -8.20
N VAL A 175 14.30 4.67 -7.12
CA VAL A 175 14.98 5.98 -7.13
C VAL A 175 16.51 5.82 -7.33
N SER A 176 17.07 4.63 -7.05
CA SER A 176 18.53 4.38 -7.15
C SER A 176 19.01 3.97 -8.55
N ASN A 177 18.15 3.73 -9.55
CA ASN A 177 18.55 3.23 -10.88
C ASN A 177 18.26 4.17 -12.08
N LYS A 178 17.83 5.41 -11.87
CA LYS A 178 17.86 6.44 -12.92
C LYS A 178 19.12 7.28 -12.84
N LYS A 179 20.25 6.74 -13.34
CA LYS A 179 21.35 7.57 -13.81
C LYS A 179 20.91 8.26 -15.09
N ASN A 180 20.49 9.51 -14.99
CA ASN A 180 20.81 10.68 -15.81
C ASN A 180 19.80 11.79 -15.57
N GLY A 181 20.28 12.88 -14.98
CA GLY A 181 19.53 14.14 -14.85
C GLY A 181 19.26 14.54 -13.40
N GLY A 182 20.30 14.91 -12.67
CA GLY A 182 20.27 15.93 -11.62
C GLY A 182 19.25 15.81 -10.49
N THR A 183 19.27 14.74 -9.69
CA THR A 183 18.84 14.77 -8.29
C THR A 183 19.71 13.79 -7.51
N SER A 184 20.42 14.32 -6.52
CA SER A 184 21.32 13.58 -5.61
C SER A 184 20.61 12.36 -5.00
N ASN A 185 21.30 11.22 -4.92
CA ASN A 185 20.99 10.10 -4.02
C ASN A 185 20.89 10.64 -2.59
N MET A 186 19.71 11.11 -2.15
CA MET A 186 19.53 11.47 -0.74
C MET A 186 19.30 10.16 0.04
N ASN A 187 20.19 9.89 0.99
CA ASN A 187 20.02 8.86 2.00
C ASN A 187 18.71 9.14 2.76
N VAL A 188 17.94 8.10 3.12
CA VAL A 188 16.68 8.23 3.90
C VAL A 188 16.88 9.15 5.11
N SER A 189 18.00 9.02 5.82
CA SER A 189 18.37 9.89 6.94
C SER A 189 18.49 11.37 6.52
N GLU A 190 19.01 11.67 5.34
CA GLU A 190 19.10 13.05 4.84
C GLU A 190 17.73 13.62 4.45
N VAL A 191 16.85 12.79 3.87
CA VAL A 191 15.47 13.18 3.57
C VAL A 191 14.72 13.52 4.85
N ARG A 192 14.85 12.67 5.89
CA ARG A 192 14.25 12.88 7.21
C ARG A 192 14.78 14.15 7.86
N LYS A 193 16.10 14.37 7.86
CA LYS A 193 16.72 15.60 8.39
C LYS A 193 16.25 16.85 7.66
N LYS A 194 16.13 16.80 6.33
CA LYS A 194 15.60 17.94 5.54
C LYS A 194 14.14 18.23 5.87
N PHE A 195 13.35 17.18 6.09
CA PHE A 195 11.95 17.33 6.50
C PHE A 195 11.86 17.95 7.90
N ALA A 196 12.62 17.45 8.87
CA ALA A 196 12.72 17.99 10.22
C ALA A 196 13.20 19.47 10.22
N ALA A 197 14.25 19.77 9.45
CA ALA A 197 14.75 21.15 9.31
C ALA A 197 13.71 22.09 8.69
N ARG A 198 12.85 21.59 7.80
CA ARG A 198 11.74 22.38 7.26
C ARG A 198 10.71 22.71 8.35
N ALA A 199 10.40 21.79 9.24
CA ALA A 199 9.54 22.05 10.40
C ALA A 199 10.21 23.03 11.38
N ALA A 200 11.51 22.84 11.67
CA ALA A 200 12.28 23.70 12.57
C ALA A 200 12.34 25.16 12.09
N ALA A 201 12.25 25.42 10.79
CA ALA A 201 12.20 26.79 10.26
C ALA A 201 10.99 27.61 10.73
N TYR A 202 9.98 26.97 11.30
CA TYR A 202 8.77 27.60 11.86
C TYR A 202 8.81 27.77 13.38
N VAL A 203 9.90 27.38 14.03
CA VAL A 203 10.06 27.59 15.47
C VAL A 203 9.92 29.07 15.79
N GLY A 204 9.08 29.40 16.79
CA GLY A 204 8.80 30.77 17.20
C GLY A 204 7.61 31.42 16.47
N VAL A 205 6.98 30.78 15.52
CA VAL A 205 5.70 31.24 14.92
C VAL A 205 4.64 31.26 16.01
N LYS A 206 3.95 32.38 16.15
CA LYS A 206 2.87 32.59 17.13
C LYS A 206 1.52 32.67 16.40
N GLU A 207 0.49 32.15 17.07
CA GLU A 207 -0.89 32.30 16.62
C GLU A 207 -1.25 33.78 16.37
N GLY A 208 -2.09 34.02 15.37
CA GLY A 208 -2.52 35.35 14.96
C GLY A 208 -1.50 36.16 14.15
N THR A 209 -0.28 35.64 13.93
CA THR A 209 0.72 36.31 13.08
C THR A 209 0.51 35.99 11.60
N ALA A 210 1.08 36.80 10.70
CA ALA A 210 1.06 36.55 9.27
C ALA A 210 1.68 35.18 8.90
N ALA A 211 2.71 34.75 9.64
CA ALA A 211 3.34 33.44 9.45
C ALA A 211 2.39 32.30 9.84
N HIS A 212 1.61 32.43 10.92
CA HIS A 212 0.56 31.49 11.29
C HIS A 212 -0.54 31.42 10.22
N HIS A 213 -1.02 32.57 9.74
CA HIS A 213 -2.03 32.61 8.67
C HIS A 213 -1.53 31.92 7.41
N ALA A 214 -0.27 32.09 7.03
CA ALA A 214 0.34 31.42 5.88
C ALA A 214 0.37 29.88 6.03
N ILE A 215 0.52 29.35 7.24
CA ILE A 215 0.41 27.91 7.54
C ILE A 215 -1.01 27.41 7.24
N ILE A 216 -2.01 28.10 7.78
CA ILE A 216 -3.43 27.76 7.59
C ILE A 216 -3.81 27.85 6.11
N ASP A 217 -3.40 28.92 5.43
CA ASP A 217 -3.71 29.14 4.01
C ASP A 217 -3.06 28.07 3.12
N ALA A 218 -1.85 27.64 3.41
CA ALA A 218 -1.17 26.58 2.66
C ALA A 218 -1.94 25.26 2.75
N TYR A 219 -2.40 24.88 3.95
CA TYR A 219 -3.26 23.71 4.13
C TYR A 219 -4.60 23.88 3.40
N ASN A 220 -5.28 25.01 3.56
CA ASN A 220 -6.58 25.27 2.95
C ASN A 220 -6.56 25.29 1.41
N ASN A 221 -5.42 25.63 0.82
CA ASN A 221 -5.22 25.64 -0.64
C ASN A 221 -4.89 24.24 -1.19
N HIS A 222 -4.45 23.31 -0.35
CA HIS A 222 -4.24 21.92 -0.75
C HIS A 222 -5.57 21.19 -0.89
N LYS A 223 -5.72 20.37 -1.96
CA LYS A 223 -6.95 19.62 -2.25
C LYS A 223 -6.66 18.14 -2.49
N PRO A 224 -7.56 17.25 -2.04
CA PRO A 224 -8.79 17.55 -1.29
C PRO A 224 -8.50 17.98 0.16
N LEU A 225 -9.36 18.82 0.73
CA LEU A 225 -9.32 19.13 2.16
C LEU A 225 -9.72 17.89 2.96
N ALA A 226 -9.01 17.61 4.05
CA ALA A 226 -9.43 16.59 5.01
C ALA A 226 -10.84 16.92 5.51
N GLN A 227 -11.71 15.92 5.46
CA GLN A 227 -13.13 16.05 5.85
C GLN A 227 -13.93 17.16 5.11
N GLY A 228 -13.36 17.76 4.06
CA GLY A 228 -13.92 18.94 3.42
C GLY A 228 -13.86 20.20 4.30
N TYR A 229 -13.16 20.15 5.44
CA TYR A 229 -13.12 21.24 6.42
C TYR A 229 -12.05 22.27 6.08
N LYS A 230 -12.45 23.53 6.02
CA LYS A 230 -11.55 24.67 5.87
C LYS A 230 -11.19 25.20 7.25
N VAL A 231 -9.93 25.03 7.66
CA VAL A 231 -9.42 25.48 8.95
C VAL A 231 -9.45 27.01 9.02
N THR A 232 -9.89 27.55 10.16
CA THR A 232 -9.88 28.99 10.46
C THR A 232 -8.62 29.40 11.20
N TYR A 233 -8.36 30.71 11.29
CA TYR A 233 -7.19 31.21 12.03
C TYR A 233 -7.32 31.13 13.58
N HIS A 234 -8.46 30.63 14.07
CA HIS A 234 -8.76 30.44 15.50
C HIS A 234 -8.86 28.98 15.89
N ASP A 235 -8.70 28.07 14.95
CA ASP A 235 -8.71 26.64 15.25
C ASP A 235 -7.36 26.17 15.77
N ALA A 236 -7.35 25.06 16.52
CA ALA A 236 -6.12 24.37 16.85
C ALA A 236 -5.37 23.98 15.57
N TRP A 237 -4.11 24.31 15.46
CA TRP A 237 -3.38 24.23 14.21
C TRP A 237 -2.16 23.30 14.22
N CYS A 238 -1.94 22.51 15.28
CA CYS A 238 -0.82 21.58 15.36
C CYS A 238 -0.84 20.50 14.27
N ALA A 239 -1.97 19.81 14.06
CA ALA A 239 -2.11 18.82 12.98
C ALA A 239 -2.09 19.48 11.58
N THR A 240 -2.68 20.67 11.48
CA THR A 240 -2.62 21.51 10.27
C THR A 240 -1.19 21.91 9.93
N PHE A 241 -0.37 22.25 10.93
CA PHE A 241 1.06 22.52 10.75
C PHE A 241 1.80 21.29 10.22
N GLY A 242 1.63 20.12 10.82
CA GLY A 242 2.24 18.89 10.33
C GLY A 242 1.87 18.61 8.88
N SER A 243 0.59 18.76 8.55
CA SER A 243 0.09 18.62 7.18
C SER A 243 0.72 19.63 6.21
N LYS A 244 0.87 20.89 6.64
CA LYS A 244 1.50 21.93 5.83
C LYS A 244 2.97 21.62 5.54
N ILE A 245 3.72 21.08 6.50
CA ILE A 245 5.12 20.66 6.25
C ILE A 245 5.17 19.53 5.22
N ALA A 246 4.24 18.57 5.30
CA ALA A 246 4.13 17.50 4.32
C ALA A 246 3.79 18.03 2.90
N ILE A 247 2.88 18.99 2.80
CA ILE A 247 2.50 19.66 1.55
C ILE A 247 3.71 20.38 0.94
N GLU A 248 4.44 21.17 1.71
CA GLU A 248 5.63 21.88 1.23
C GLU A 248 6.77 20.96 0.83
N ALA A 249 6.90 19.82 1.49
CA ALA A 249 7.91 18.81 1.17
C ALA A 249 7.54 17.98 -0.06
N GLY A 250 6.28 18.02 -0.51
CA GLY A 250 5.78 17.16 -1.56
C GLY A 250 5.61 15.70 -1.11
N TYR A 251 5.32 15.47 0.18
CA TYR A 251 5.25 14.12 0.79
C TYR A 251 3.82 13.74 1.20
N THR A 252 2.82 14.35 0.61
CA THR A 252 1.39 14.08 0.92
C THR A 252 0.91 12.68 0.51
N ASP A 253 1.70 11.97 -0.28
CA ASP A 253 1.50 10.56 -0.63
C ASP A 253 1.97 9.59 0.47
N ILE A 254 2.83 10.05 1.38
CA ILE A 254 3.39 9.24 2.46
C ILE A 254 3.08 9.79 3.87
N ILE A 255 2.69 11.05 3.96
CA ILE A 255 2.30 11.72 5.22
C ILE A 255 0.85 12.17 5.06
N PRO A 256 -0.09 11.66 5.89
CA PRO A 256 -1.50 12.02 5.76
C PRO A 256 -1.72 13.48 6.09
N THR A 257 -2.42 14.20 5.21
CA THR A 257 -2.87 15.56 5.47
C THR A 257 -4.17 15.53 6.26
N GLU A 258 -4.15 16.08 7.46
CA GLU A 258 -5.30 16.13 8.36
C GLU A 258 -5.18 17.38 9.27
N CYS A 259 -6.29 17.86 9.79
CA CYS A 259 -6.35 18.98 10.73
C CYS A 259 -6.77 18.58 12.14
N SER A 260 -6.95 17.28 12.41
CA SER A 260 -7.25 16.70 13.71
C SER A 260 -6.19 15.65 14.07
N CYS A 261 -5.62 15.73 15.27
CA CYS A 261 -4.64 14.77 15.77
C CYS A 261 -5.18 13.35 15.78
N ASP A 262 -6.35 13.10 16.36
CA ASP A 262 -6.97 11.78 16.44
C ASP A 262 -7.23 11.16 15.06
N ARG A 263 -7.64 11.97 14.11
CA ARG A 263 -7.89 11.47 12.75
C ARG A 263 -6.59 11.20 12.02
N GLN A 264 -5.57 12.01 12.26
CA GLN A 264 -4.24 11.78 11.70
C GLN A 264 -3.63 10.49 12.27
N ILE A 265 -3.79 10.21 13.58
CA ILE A 265 -3.42 8.94 14.22
C ILE A 265 -4.12 7.77 13.53
N LYS A 266 -5.44 7.85 13.34
CA LYS A 266 -6.21 6.80 12.63
C LYS A 266 -5.67 6.55 11.21
N LEU A 267 -5.27 7.60 10.50
CA LEU A 267 -4.65 7.48 9.19
C LEU A 267 -3.28 6.80 9.28
N TRP A 268 -2.44 7.14 10.28
CA TRP A 268 -1.17 6.45 10.53
C TRP A 268 -1.37 4.97 10.85
N GLN A 269 -2.36 4.63 11.68
CA GLN A 269 -2.75 3.26 11.99
C GLN A 269 -3.18 2.50 10.73
N GLN A 270 -4.03 3.10 9.91
CA GLN A 270 -4.47 2.53 8.64
C GLN A 270 -3.32 2.32 7.65
N MET A 271 -2.31 3.19 7.68
CA MET A 271 -1.09 3.07 6.88
C MET A 271 -0.10 2.05 7.44
N GLY A 272 -0.35 1.46 8.63
CA GLY A 272 0.58 0.56 9.32
C GLY A 272 1.87 1.26 9.77
N ARG A 273 1.82 2.58 10.00
CA ARG A 273 2.96 3.43 10.40
C ARG A 273 2.82 4.00 11.82
N TRP A 274 1.81 3.59 12.55
CA TRP A 274 1.63 3.93 13.95
C TRP A 274 2.48 3.03 14.84
N CYS A 275 3.09 3.60 15.87
CA CYS A 275 3.89 2.87 16.84
C CYS A 275 3.52 3.33 18.24
N GLU A 276 2.98 2.43 19.04
CA GLU A 276 2.57 2.61 20.45
C GLU A 276 3.68 2.20 21.43
N ASN A 277 4.88 1.98 20.96
CA ASN A 277 5.96 1.45 21.81
C ASN A 277 6.80 2.60 22.41
N ASP A 278 6.61 2.88 23.68
CA ASP A 278 7.32 3.93 24.44
C ASP A 278 8.84 3.70 24.51
N ALA A 279 9.30 2.49 24.32
CA ALA A 279 10.73 2.18 24.25
C ALA A 279 11.36 2.54 22.90
N LYS A 280 10.56 2.91 21.91
CA LYS A 280 11.08 3.33 20.60
C LYS A 280 11.62 4.75 20.68
N VAL A 281 12.90 4.91 20.42
CA VAL A 281 13.50 6.22 20.22
C VAL A 281 13.03 6.77 18.87
N PRO A 282 12.35 7.93 18.83
CA PRO A 282 11.91 8.53 17.58
C PRO A 282 13.10 9.07 16.77
N GLU A 283 12.92 9.16 15.46
CA GLU A 283 13.95 9.69 14.56
C GLU A 283 13.55 11.06 14.01
N PRO A 284 14.50 11.90 13.56
CA PRO A 284 14.18 13.18 12.93
C PRO A 284 13.13 13.00 11.82
N GLY A 285 12.08 13.83 11.85
CA GLY A 285 10.97 13.77 10.91
C GLY A 285 9.85 12.81 11.30
N ASP A 286 9.92 12.11 12.43
CA ASP A 286 8.77 11.41 13.01
C ASP A 286 7.76 12.41 13.55
N TYR A 287 6.50 12.01 13.59
CA TYR A 287 5.44 12.73 14.27
C TYR A 287 5.26 12.11 15.64
N ILE A 288 5.26 12.95 16.70
CA ILE A 288 4.95 12.55 18.07
C ILE A 288 3.62 13.19 18.45
N TYR A 289 2.72 12.38 18.97
CA TYR A 289 1.42 12.81 19.48
C TYR A 289 1.45 12.79 21.00
N TYR A 290 0.84 13.80 21.60
CA TYR A 290 0.78 14.00 23.03
C TYR A 290 -0.67 14.00 23.48
N ASP A 291 -0.95 13.23 24.52
CA ASP A 291 -2.15 13.29 25.31
C ASP A 291 -1.75 13.85 26.69
N TRP A 292 -2.18 15.06 26.99
CA TRP A 292 -1.78 15.73 28.23
C TRP A 292 -2.73 15.50 29.38
N ASP A 293 -3.89 14.91 29.12
CA ASP A 293 -4.92 14.67 30.13
C ASP A 293 -5.23 13.17 30.34
N ASP A 294 -4.30 12.29 29.97
CA ASP A 294 -4.40 10.83 30.13
C ASP A 294 -4.49 10.38 31.60
N ASN A 295 -4.53 11.32 32.53
CA ASN A 295 -4.57 11.10 33.98
C ASN A 295 -3.37 10.27 34.52
N GLY A 296 -2.27 10.20 33.80
CA GLY A 296 -1.06 9.48 34.16
C GLY A 296 -1.20 7.94 34.00
N ALA A 297 -2.21 7.48 33.29
CA ALA A 297 -2.41 6.05 33.02
C ALA A 297 -1.35 5.53 32.03
N GLY A 298 -0.84 6.39 31.13
CA GLY A 298 0.20 6.04 30.17
C GLY A 298 -0.21 4.92 29.23
N ASP A 299 -1.52 4.76 29.01
CA ASP A 299 -2.10 3.63 28.27
C ASP A 299 -2.43 3.98 26.81
N CYS A 300 -2.11 5.21 26.40
CA CYS A 300 -2.34 5.72 25.05
C CYS A 300 -3.81 5.63 24.61
N THR A 301 -4.75 5.69 25.57
CA THR A 301 -6.19 5.62 25.34
C THR A 301 -6.81 6.97 25.47
N GLY A 302 -6.90 7.85 24.76
CA GLY A 302 -7.49 9.19 24.88
C GLY A 302 -7.58 9.87 23.53
N SER A 303 -7.78 11.16 23.60
CA SER A 303 -7.73 12.06 22.45
C SER A 303 -6.40 12.78 22.48
N ALA A 304 -5.66 12.73 21.37
CA ALA A 304 -4.39 13.44 21.30
C ALA A 304 -4.62 14.97 21.25
N ASP A 305 -4.03 15.67 22.22
CA ASP A 305 -4.10 17.13 22.34
C ASP A 305 -3.16 17.86 21.38
N HIS A 306 -2.05 17.24 21.06
CA HIS A 306 -1.00 17.88 20.28
C HIS A 306 -0.23 16.92 19.40
N VAL A 307 0.34 17.45 18.34
CA VAL A 307 1.31 16.75 17.49
C VAL A 307 2.52 17.65 17.21
N GLY A 308 3.71 17.05 17.31
CA GLY A 308 4.98 17.68 16.95
C GLY A 308 5.74 16.89 15.89
N VAL A 309 6.69 17.54 15.22
CA VAL A 309 7.66 16.90 14.33
C VAL A 309 9.00 16.84 15.03
N VAL A 310 9.60 15.67 15.14
CA VAL A 310 10.89 15.45 15.79
C VAL A 310 12.00 16.12 14.99
N GLU A 311 12.76 16.99 15.62
CA GLU A 311 13.94 17.63 15.02
C GLU A 311 15.19 16.78 15.21
N SER A 312 15.43 16.31 16.44
CA SER A 312 16.59 15.49 16.83
C SER A 312 16.27 14.67 18.07
N CYS A 313 17.00 13.59 18.27
CA CYS A 313 17.00 12.76 19.48
C CYS A 313 18.43 12.54 19.94
#